data_98321d617d078faf4480bed6a065e06a
#
_entry.id   98321d617d078faf4480bed6a065e06a
#
_cell.length_a   1.000
_cell.length_b   1.000
_cell.length_c   1.000
_cell.angle_alpha   90.00
_cell.angle_beta   90.00
_cell.angle_gamma   90.00
#
_symmetry.space_group_name_H-M   'P 1'
#
loop_
_entity.id
_entity.type
_entity.pdbx_description
1 polymer ?
#
loop_
_entity_poly.entity_id
_entity_poly.type
_entity_poly.pdbx_seq_one_letter_code
_entity_poly.pdbx_strand_id
1 'polypeptide(L)'
;MSKYLVLLLVGATSVAQAQSICTYPWYQSIDKILHTTDGQGHGPDIGSDEWKSVIEFKLGVRNGANVPERSSDQWCQYIDQHINGMQAAGGSTEKSSTVNVTPGPSYDCTKVKPGAIEAMICEDKALSALDRNLSQVYASAKIKAGNEHPPRLKAEQRGWIKGRDDCWKSDDAGACLRMEYQRRIAELQARYRLVPGTGPVYYECKGNPASEVAVMFFKTDPPTLIAERGDSVSLMYQQPSGSGVKYLGRNETLWEHQAETVITWGYGAPESHCKRKP
;
A
#
# COMPACT_ATOMS: atom_id res chain seq x y z
N MET A 1 66.21 23.31 -12.51
CA MET A 1 64.94 23.98 -12.28
C MET A 1 63.85 22.89 -12.26
N SER A 2 63.51 22.42 -11.07
CA SER A 2 62.58 21.32 -10.90
C SER A 2 61.20 21.90 -10.50
N LYS A 3 60.15 21.66 -11.32
CA LYS A 3 58.80 22.11 -11.05
C LYS A 3 58.04 21.01 -10.35
N TYR A 4 57.71 21.20 -9.07
CA TYR A 4 56.83 20.31 -8.32
C TYR A 4 55.37 20.64 -8.68
N LEU A 5 54.65 19.65 -9.23
CA LEU A 5 53.22 19.70 -9.50
C LEU A 5 52.50 19.19 -8.27
N VAL A 6 51.79 20.08 -7.55
CA VAL A 6 50.95 19.71 -6.40
C VAL A 6 49.58 19.29 -6.93
N LEU A 7 49.24 17.99 -6.82
CA LEU A 7 47.93 17.45 -7.13
C LEU A 7 47.03 17.66 -5.90
N LEU A 8 46.08 18.56 -5.99
CA LEU A 8 45.00 18.70 -4.99
C LEU A 8 43.92 17.60 -5.23
N LEU A 9 43.92 16.59 -4.37
CA LEU A 9 42.84 15.61 -4.29
C LEU A 9 41.64 16.25 -3.56
N VAL A 10 40.60 16.62 -4.31
CA VAL A 10 39.30 16.99 -3.76
C VAL A 10 38.58 15.72 -3.39
N GLY A 11 38.57 15.38 -2.10
CA GLY A 11 37.78 14.29 -1.57
C GLY A 11 36.30 14.66 -1.59
N ALA A 12 35.52 14.03 -2.46
CA ALA A 12 34.05 14.08 -2.40
C ALA A 12 33.57 13.28 -1.21
N THR A 13 33.19 13.95 -0.13
CA THR A 13 32.45 13.33 0.99
C THR A 13 31.01 13.14 0.54
N SER A 14 30.67 11.90 0.18
CA SER A 14 29.29 11.47 0.01
C SER A 14 28.61 11.50 1.38
N VAL A 15 27.72 12.47 1.59
CA VAL A 15 26.80 12.50 2.72
C VAL A 15 25.78 11.41 2.47
N ALA A 16 25.92 10.26 3.12
CA ALA A 16 24.89 9.23 3.16
C ALA A 16 23.67 9.86 3.85
N GLN A 17 22.60 10.11 3.10
CA GLN A 17 21.31 10.48 3.67
C GLN A 17 20.81 9.29 4.47
N ALA A 18 20.75 9.43 5.79
CA ALA A 18 20.12 8.46 6.65
C ALA A 18 18.63 8.35 6.26
N GLN A 19 18.22 7.17 5.80
CA GLN A 19 16.80 6.91 5.51
C GLN A 19 16.02 6.97 6.82
N SER A 20 14.86 7.66 6.78
CA SER A 20 13.96 7.72 7.93
C SER A 20 13.55 6.33 8.38
N ILE A 21 13.69 6.04 9.66
CA ILE A 21 13.19 4.78 10.26
C ILE A 21 11.69 4.84 10.56
N CYS A 22 11.08 6.03 10.55
CA CYS A 22 9.64 6.26 10.76
C CYS A 22 8.82 5.70 9.60
N THR A 23 8.92 4.41 9.34
CA THR A 23 8.16 3.74 8.29
C THR A 23 7.01 2.93 8.90
N TYR A 24 5.95 2.71 8.13
CA TYR A 24 4.83 1.91 8.60
C TYR A 24 5.24 0.46 9.01
N PRO A 25 6.14 -0.24 8.30
CA PRO A 25 6.68 -1.53 8.77
C PRO A 25 7.38 -1.43 10.13
N TRP A 26 8.09 -0.33 10.38
CA TRP A 26 8.70 -0.09 11.68
C TRP A 26 7.62 0.11 12.76
N TYR A 27 6.59 0.95 12.52
CA TYR A 27 5.47 1.11 13.46
C TYR A 27 4.81 -0.22 13.81
N GLN A 28 4.57 -1.09 12.81
CA GLN A 28 4.02 -2.43 13.04
C GLN A 28 4.92 -3.30 13.91
N SER A 29 6.25 -3.22 13.74
CA SER A 29 7.17 -3.98 14.56
C SER A 29 7.11 -3.54 16.03
N ILE A 30 7.03 -2.23 16.27
CA ILE A 30 6.87 -1.64 17.60
C ILE A 30 5.52 -2.05 18.23
N ASP A 31 4.44 -2.01 17.44
CA ASP A 31 3.12 -2.44 17.91
C ASP A 31 3.11 -3.90 18.37
N LYS A 32 3.74 -4.78 17.61
CA LYS A 32 3.88 -6.21 17.97
C LYS A 32 4.68 -6.41 19.25
N ILE A 33 5.76 -5.65 19.45
CA ILE A 33 6.62 -5.75 20.64
C ILE A 33 5.85 -5.26 21.87
N LEU A 34 5.13 -4.16 21.75
CA LEU A 34 4.46 -3.50 22.87
C LEU A 34 2.98 -3.90 23.04
N HIS A 35 2.43 -4.69 22.10
CA HIS A 35 1.03 -5.15 22.14
C HIS A 35 0.03 -4.00 22.39
N THR A 36 0.10 -2.95 21.58
CA THR A 36 -0.77 -1.78 21.74
C THR A 36 -2.12 -1.95 21.06
N THR A 37 -2.20 -2.85 20.09
CA THR A 37 -3.43 -3.25 19.41
C THR A 37 -3.64 -4.76 19.55
N ASP A 38 -4.89 -5.22 19.49
CA ASP A 38 -5.22 -6.64 19.55
C ASP A 38 -5.18 -7.34 18.18
N GLY A 39 -4.78 -6.61 17.13
CA GLY A 39 -4.80 -7.11 15.75
C GLY A 39 -6.20 -7.25 15.14
N GLN A 40 -7.27 -7.00 15.92
CA GLN A 40 -8.67 -7.12 15.48
C GLN A 40 -9.34 -5.75 15.22
N GLY A 41 -8.57 -4.68 15.29
CA GLY A 41 -9.05 -3.33 15.07
C GLY A 41 -9.56 -2.63 16.35
N HIS A 42 -9.29 -3.20 17.53
CA HIS A 42 -9.47 -2.53 18.80
C HIS A 42 -8.13 -1.94 19.24
N GLY A 43 -8.12 -0.65 19.53
CA GLY A 43 -6.93 0.11 19.88
C GLY A 43 -6.70 1.30 18.95
N PRO A 44 -5.72 2.15 19.27
CA PRO A 44 -5.40 3.32 18.45
C PRO A 44 -4.81 2.89 17.10
N ASP A 45 -5.07 3.68 16.06
CA ASP A 45 -4.52 3.42 14.73
C ASP A 45 -2.99 3.51 14.74
N ILE A 46 -2.32 2.44 14.29
CA ILE A 46 -0.85 2.34 14.28
C ILE A 46 -0.24 3.52 13.51
N GLY A 47 0.68 4.24 14.15
CA GLY A 47 1.32 5.44 13.59
C GLY A 47 0.58 6.75 13.85
N SER A 48 -0.66 6.72 14.38
CA SER A 48 -1.37 7.93 14.82
C SER A 48 -0.73 8.57 16.06
N ASP A 49 -1.04 9.83 16.35
CA ASP A 49 -0.56 10.49 17.55
C ASP A 49 -1.08 9.82 18.83
N GLU A 50 -2.29 9.27 18.78
CA GLU A 50 -2.85 8.48 19.88
C GLU A 50 -2.03 7.20 20.10
N TRP A 51 -1.72 6.46 19.04
CA TRP A 51 -0.88 5.28 19.12
C TRP A 51 0.51 5.62 19.65
N LYS A 52 1.15 6.67 19.17
CA LYS A 52 2.45 7.14 19.64
C LYS A 52 2.41 7.51 21.13
N SER A 53 1.31 8.14 21.59
CA SER A 53 1.10 8.42 23.00
C SER A 53 1.00 7.15 23.85
N VAL A 54 0.38 6.08 23.33
CA VAL A 54 0.32 4.77 24.02
C VAL A 54 1.70 4.11 24.06
N ILE A 55 2.50 4.21 23.00
CA ILE A 55 3.89 3.74 22.98
C ILE A 55 4.71 4.42 24.08
N GLU A 56 4.68 5.76 24.15
CA GLU A 56 5.37 6.52 25.19
C GLU A 56 4.94 6.11 26.60
N PHE A 57 3.64 5.89 26.81
CA PHE A 57 3.11 5.43 28.09
C PHE A 57 3.64 4.03 28.45
N LYS A 58 3.61 3.09 27.52
CA LYS A 58 4.09 1.72 27.76
C LYS A 58 5.59 1.63 28.01
N LEU A 59 6.36 2.53 27.41
CA LEU A 59 7.80 2.66 27.64
C LEU A 59 8.14 3.49 28.90
N GLY A 60 7.14 4.08 29.55
CA GLY A 60 7.35 4.93 30.72
C GLY A 60 8.03 6.28 30.42
N VAL A 61 8.05 6.71 29.16
CA VAL A 61 8.72 7.95 28.73
C VAL A 61 7.73 9.10 28.49
N ARG A 62 6.44 8.88 28.66
CA ARG A 62 5.40 9.89 28.43
C ARG A 62 5.64 11.11 29.32
N ASN A 63 5.63 12.31 28.71
CA ASN A 63 5.93 13.59 29.36
C ASN A 63 7.37 13.74 29.87
N GLY A 64 8.31 12.89 29.43
CA GLY A 64 9.74 13.07 29.71
C GLY A 64 10.29 14.33 29.05
N ALA A 65 11.17 15.07 29.76
CA ALA A 65 11.73 16.32 29.26
C ALA A 65 12.54 16.23 27.97
N ASN A 66 12.95 15.02 27.59
CA ASN A 66 13.81 14.75 26.44
C ASN A 66 13.12 13.91 25.35
N VAL A 67 11.80 13.75 25.38
CA VAL A 67 11.05 13.04 24.34
C VAL A 67 10.90 13.94 23.12
N PRO A 68 11.42 13.56 21.94
CA PRO A 68 11.26 14.37 20.74
C PRO A 68 9.80 14.48 20.30
N GLU A 69 9.51 15.46 19.45
CA GLU A 69 8.17 15.59 18.85
C GLU A 69 7.77 14.34 18.07
N ARG A 70 6.53 13.87 18.26
CA ARG A 70 5.99 12.66 17.63
C ARG A 70 5.97 12.71 16.10
N SER A 71 5.99 13.91 15.51
CA SER A 71 6.05 14.14 14.07
C SER A 71 7.46 13.99 13.48
N SER A 72 8.51 13.89 14.30
CA SER A 72 9.91 13.88 13.88
C SER A 72 10.49 12.48 13.74
N ASP A 73 11.48 12.32 12.84
CA ASP A 73 12.30 11.11 12.73
C ASP A 73 13.09 10.81 14.02
N GLN A 74 13.39 11.84 14.79
CA GLN A 74 14.07 11.73 16.07
C GLN A 74 13.22 10.97 17.11
N TRP A 75 11.89 11.11 17.04
CA TRP A 75 11.00 10.33 17.89
C TRP A 75 11.11 8.83 17.62
N CYS A 76 11.12 8.42 16.37
CA CYS A 76 11.27 7.01 16.01
C CYS A 76 12.62 6.45 16.46
N GLN A 77 13.71 7.21 16.30
CA GLN A 77 15.03 6.83 16.76
C GLN A 77 15.07 6.71 18.30
N TYR A 78 14.44 7.63 18.99
CA TYR A 78 14.33 7.62 20.45
C TYR A 78 13.58 6.37 20.96
N ILE A 79 12.44 6.05 20.36
CA ILE A 79 11.65 4.85 20.69
C ILE A 79 12.44 3.57 20.37
N ASP A 80 13.09 3.50 19.22
CA ASP A 80 13.90 2.35 18.80
C ASP A 80 15.03 2.06 19.78
N GLN A 81 15.74 3.08 20.24
CA GLN A 81 16.80 2.96 21.26
C GLN A 81 16.25 2.44 22.59
N HIS A 82 15.08 2.89 23.05
CA HIS A 82 14.47 2.42 24.29
C HIS A 82 14.07 0.95 24.20
N ILE A 83 13.51 0.51 23.07
CA ILE A 83 13.12 -0.88 22.87
C ILE A 83 14.33 -1.79 22.79
N ASN A 84 15.36 -1.39 22.03
CA ASN A 84 16.61 -2.16 21.94
C ASN A 84 17.34 -2.25 23.30
N GLY A 85 17.30 -1.18 24.10
CA GLY A 85 17.82 -1.18 25.47
C GLY A 85 17.06 -2.14 26.39
N MET A 86 15.75 -2.27 26.27
CA MET A 86 14.93 -3.22 27.03
C MET A 86 15.23 -4.68 26.65
N GLN A 87 15.49 -4.95 25.36
CA GLN A 87 15.87 -6.29 24.88
C GLN A 87 17.27 -6.71 25.35
N ALA A 88 18.20 -5.75 25.49
CA ALA A 88 19.55 -6.01 26.00
C ALA A 88 19.56 -6.28 27.52
N ALA A 89 18.62 -5.73 28.29
CA ALA A 89 18.52 -5.94 29.74
C ALA A 89 17.79 -7.23 30.13
N GLY A 90 17.07 -7.87 29.20
CA GLY A 90 16.31 -9.11 29.39
C GLY A 90 17.03 -10.39 28.93
N GLY A 91 18.35 -10.37 28.77
CA GLY A 91 19.15 -11.47 28.25
C GLY A 91 19.13 -12.73 29.14
N SER A 92 18.25 -13.67 28.83
CA SER A 92 18.36 -15.07 29.19
C SER A 92 18.51 -15.90 27.92
N THR A 93 19.60 -16.60 27.84
CA THR A 93 20.06 -17.51 26.80
C THR A 93 18.94 -18.41 26.25
N GLU A 94 18.48 -18.15 25.05
CA GLU A 94 17.85 -19.17 24.21
C GLU A 94 18.66 -19.34 22.93
N LYS A 95 19.20 -20.56 22.74
CA LYS A 95 19.92 -20.99 21.56
C LYS A 95 19.12 -20.67 20.30
N SER A 96 19.68 -19.80 19.48
CA SER A 96 19.17 -19.55 18.12
C SER A 96 19.32 -20.81 17.27
N SER A 97 18.25 -21.59 17.22
CA SER A 97 17.99 -22.48 16.09
C SER A 97 17.38 -21.60 15.02
N THR A 98 18.14 -21.30 13.98
CA THR A 98 17.64 -20.65 12.76
C THR A 98 16.70 -21.61 12.02
N VAL A 99 15.49 -21.73 12.53
CA VAL A 99 14.37 -22.21 11.72
C VAL A 99 14.01 -21.04 10.82
N ASN A 100 14.23 -21.17 9.53
CA ASN A 100 13.74 -20.29 8.50
C ASN A 100 12.20 -20.38 8.46
N VAL A 101 11.53 -19.87 9.48
CA VAL A 101 10.07 -19.75 9.49
C VAL A 101 9.72 -18.63 8.53
N THR A 102 9.34 -19.00 7.33
CA THR A 102 8.72 -18.05 6.39
C THR A 102 7.52 -17.42 7.11
N PRO A 103 7.45 -16.10 7.26
CA PRO A 103 6.38 -15.48 8.03
C PRO A 103 5.01 -15.83 7.39
N GLY A 104 4.06 -16.27 8.22
CA GLY A 104 2.65 -16.51 7.83
C GLY A 104 1.94 -15.23 7.35
N PRO A 105 0.62 -15.24 7.13
CA PRO A 105 -0.19 -14.07 6.77
C PRO A 105 -0.24 -13.04 7.91
N SER A 106 -1.05 -12.00 7.76
CA SER A 106 -1.21 -10.93 8.76
C SER A 106 -1.99 -11.33 10.01
N TYR A 107 -2.51 -12.55 10.05
CA TYR A 107 -3.30 -13.13 11.14
C TYR A 107 -2.72 -14.47 11.65
N ASP A 108 -3.23 -14.92 12.78
CA ASP A 108 -2.79 -16.15 13.46
C ASP A 108 -3.44 -17.40 12.84
N CYS A 109 -2.64 -18.18 12.12
CA CYS A 109 -3.09 -19.41 11.46
C CYS A 109 -3.59 -20.51 12.41
N THR A 110 -3.21 -20.49 13.69
CA THR A 110 -3.67 -21.48 14.66
C THR A 110 -5.15 -21.32 15.02
N LYS A 111 -5.73 -20.14 14.74
CA LYS A 111 -7.13 -19.82 14.99
C LYS A 111 -8.03 -20.02 13.77
N VAL A 112 -7.44 -20.42 12.65
CA VAL A 112 -8.16 -20.58 11.38
C VAL A 112 -8.87 -21.93 11.35
N LYS A 113 -10.13 -21.94 10.90
CA LYS A 113 -10.90 -23.17 10.75
C LYS A 113 -10.38 -23.99 9.56
N PRO A 114 -10.22 -25.32 9.70
CA PRO A 114 -9.87 -26.18 8.58
C PRO A 114 -10.87 -26.02 7.42
N GLY A 115 -10.38 -25.94 6.19
CA GLY A 115 -11.19 -25.78 4.98
C GLY A 115 -11.69 -24.37 4.68
N ALA A 116 -11.39 -23.39 5.54
CA ALA A 116 -11.63 -21.98 5.23
C ALA A 116 -10.62 -21.46 4.20
N ILE A 117 -10.97 -20.39 3.49
CA ILE A 117 -10.05 -19.71 2.56
C ILE A 117 -8.78 -19.22 3.28
N GLU A 118 -8.91 -18.79 4.52
CA GLU A 118 -7.79 -18.40 5.36
C GLU A 118 -6.78 -19.55 5.60
N ALA A 119 -7.23 -20.81 5.62
CA ALA A 119 -6.32 -21.95 5.74
C ALA A 119 -5.45 -22.09 4.48
N MET A 120 -6.03 -21.94 3.29
CA MET A 120 -5.26 -21.91 2.03
C MET A 120 -4.21 -20.79 1.99
N ILE A 121 -4.57 -19.61 2.51
CA ILE A 121 -3.65 -18.47 2.60
C ILE A 121 -2.51 -18.78 3.58
N CYS A 122 -2.77 -19.49 4.68
CA CYS A 122 -1.75 -19.93 5.63
C CYS A 122 -0.78 -20.94 5.03
N GLU A 123 -1.26 -21.85 4.19
CA GLU A 123 -0.48 -22.93 3.58
C GLU A 123 0.36 -22.45 2.39
N ASP A 124 -0.09 -21.42 1.67
CA ASP A 124 0.62 -20.85 0.51
C ASP A 124 1.45 -19.62 0.93
N LYS A 125 2.78 -19.75 0.78
CA LYS A 125 3.74 -18.67 1.12
C LYS A 125 3.51 -17.40 0.31
N ALA A 126 3.13 -17.52 -0.96
CA ALA A 126 2.89 -16.36 -1.84
C ALA A 126 1.60 -15.65 -1.44
N LEU A 127 0.53 -16.39 -1.13
CA LEU A 127 -0.71 -15.83 -0.60
C LEU A 127 -0.51 -15.18 0.77
N SER A 128 0.24 -15.81 1.66
CA SER A 128 0.64 -15.21 2.95
C SER A 128 1.39 -13.89 2.77
N ALA A 129 2.28 -13.80 1.77
CA ALA A 129 3.00 -12.57 1.47
C ALA A 129 2.07 -11.48 0.91
N LEU A 130 1.14 -11.83 0.04
CA LEU A 130 0.12 -10.91 -0.48
C LEU A 130 -0.80 -10.40 0.62
N ASP A 131 -1.20 -11.25 1.55
CA ASP A 131 -2.03 -10.87 2.69
C ASP A 131 -1.31 -9.86 3.59
N ARG A 132 -0.04 -10.08 3.92
CA ARG A 132 0.76 -9.10 4.66
C ARG A 132 0.89 -7.78 3.92
N ASN A 133 1.15 -7.82 2.60
CA ASN A 133 1.23 -6.61 1.78
C ASN A 133 -0.10 -5.85 1.78
N LEU A 134 -1.22 -6.55 1.59
CA LEU A 134 -2.55 -5.92 1.66
C LEU A 134 -2.80 -5.28 3.02
N SER A 135 -2.44 -5.96 4.11
CA SER A 135 -2.58 -5.41 5.47
C SER A 135 -1.83 -4.08 5.63
N GLN A 136 -0.60 -3.99 5.11
CA GLN A 136 0.21 -2.76 5.14
C GLN A 136 -0.40 -1.65 4.28
N VAL A 137 -0.81 -1.98 3.06
CA VAL A 137 -1.42 -1.04 2.12
C VAL A 137 -2.76 -0.52 2.67
N TYR A 138 -3.58 -1.40 3.25
CA TYR A 138 -4.84 -1.03 3.87
C TYR A 138 -4.65 -0.09 5.06
N ALA A 139 -3.65 -0.34 5.89
CA ALA A 139 -3.34 0.54 7.01
C ALA A 139 -2.88 1.93 6.53
N SER A 140 -2.05 2.00 5.49
CA SER A 140 -1.67 3.27 4.86
C SER A 140 -2.87 4.00 4.25
N ALA A 141 -3.78 3.25 3.62
CA ALA A 141 -5.03 3.79 3.08
C ALA A 141 -5.94 4.36 4.20
N LYS A 142 -6.03 3.69 5.36
CA LYS A 142 -6.78 4.20 6.53
C LYS A 142 -6.30 5.57 6.99
N ILE A 143 -4.99 5.80 7.00
CA ILE A 143 -4.42 7.12 7.36
C ILE A 143 -4.89 8.18 6.37
N LYS A 144 -4.88 7.89 5.07
CA LYS A 144 -5.34 8.81 4.02
C LYS A 144 -6.85 9.02 4.05
N ALA A 145 -7.62 7.99 4.43
CA ALA A 145 -9.07 8.00 4.50
C ALA A 145 -9.63 8.66 5.77
N GLY A 146 -8.80 9.16 6.68
CA GLY A 146 -9.21 9.70 7.98
C GLY A 146 -10.30 10.77 7.94
N ASN A 147 -10.40 11.51 6.81
CA ASN A 147 -11.40 12.54 6.58
C ASN A 147 -12.53 12.10 5.60
N GLU A 148 -12.63 10.82 5.27
CA GLU A 148 -13.72 10.32 4.41
C GLU A 148 -15.08 10.35 5.13
N HIS A 149 -16.05 11.06 4.56
CA HIS A 149 -17.41 11.10 5.05
C HIS A 149 -18.41 10.82 3.91
N PRO A 150 -19.17 9.71 3.96
CA PRO A 150 -19.14 8.62 4.95
C PRO A 150 -17.87 7.75 4.83
N PRO A 151 -17.44 7.07 5.90
CA PRO A 151 -16.24 6.25 5.89
C PRO A 151 -16.44 4.98 5.03
N ARG A 152 -16.03 5.04 3.76
CA ARG A 152 -16.24 3.98 2.77
C ARG A 152 -15.24 2.84 2.87
N LEU A 153 -13.96 3.16 3.12
CA LEU A 153 -12.86 2.20 3.08
C LEU A 153 -13.12 0.95 3.94
N LYS A 154 -13.61 1.12 5.18
CA LYS A 154 -13.91 -0.01 6.08
C LYS A 154 -15.06 -0.89 5.56
N ALA A 155 -16.09 -0.29 4.97
CA ALA A 155 -17.21 -1.01 4.39
C ALA A 155 -16.78 -1.78 3.12
N GLU A 156 -16.01 -1.15 2.25
CA GLU A 156 -15.45 -1.73 1.04
C GLU A 156 -14.50 -2.88 1.35
N GLN A 157 -13.66 -2.75 2.40
CA GLN A 157 -12.76 -3.83 2.83
C GLN A 157 -13.53 -5.06 3.29
N ARG A 158 -14.60 -4.87 4.08
CA ARG A 158 -15.47 -5.99 4.50
C ARG A 158 -16.17 -6.65 3.30
N GLY A 159 -16.61 -5.85 2.32
CA GLY A 159 -17.19 -6.34 1.08
C GLY A 159 -16.17 -7.14 0.27
N TRP A 160 -14.95 -6.63 0.15
CA TRP A 160 -13.87 -7.31 -0.55
C TRP A 160 -13.50 -8.65 0.11
N ILE A 161 -13.39 -8.72 1.44
CA ILE A 161 -13.12 -9.98 2.16
C ILE A 161 -14.16 -11.04 1.78
N LYS A 162 -15.45 -10.69 1.79
CA LYS A 162 -16.51 -11.61 1.39
C LYS A 162 -16.38 -12.06 -0.07
N GLY A 163 -16.04 -11.15 -0.98
CA GLY A 163 -15.81 -11.47 -2.39
C GLY A 163 -14.60 -12.38 -2.59
N ARG A 164 -13.49 -12.09 -1.89
CA ARG A 164 -12.29 -12.95 -1.87
C ARG A 164 -12.63 -14.37 -1.40
N ASP A 165 -13.44 -14.48 -0.36
CA ASP A 165 -13.83 -15.78 0.18
C ASP A 165 -14.64 -16.61 -0.82
N ASP A 166 -15.33 -15.97 -1.78
CA ASP A 166 -16.03 -16.67 -2.86
C ASP A 166 -15.08 -17.39 -3.85
N CYS A 167 -13.77 -17.20 -3.75
CA CYS A 167 -12.77 -17.92 -4.53
C CYS A 167 -12.84 -19.46 -4.34
N TRP A 168 -13.43 -19.95 -3.26
CA TRP A 168 -13.67 -21.38 -3.10
C TRP A 168 -14.56 -22.00 -4.20
N LYS A 169 -15.34 -21.17 -4.92
CA LYS A 169 -16.20 -21.58 -6.05
C LYS A 169 -15.45 -21.69 -7.38
N SER A 170 -14.19 -21.21 -7.41
CA SER A 170 -13.38 -21.20 -8.64
C SER A 170 -12.70 -22.56 -8.85
N ASP A 171 -12.51 -22.94 -10.12
CA ASP A 171 -11.75 -24.13 -10.49
C ASP A 171 -10.28 -24.07 -9.99
N ASP A 172 -9.69 -22.88 -9.93
CA ASP A 172 -8.40 -22.61 -9.28
C ASP A 172 -8.56 -21.52 -8.22
N ALA A 173 -8.87 -21.94 -7.00
CA ALA A 173 -9.03 -21.05 -5.87
C ALA A 173 -7.74 -20.27 -5.54
N GLY A 174 -6.56 -20.87 -5.73
CA GLY A 174 -5.28 -20.22 -5.51
C GLY A 174 -5.01 -19.10 -6.49
N ALA A 175 -5.28 -19.29 -7.78
CA ALA A 175 -5.16 -18.26 -8.80
C ALA A 175 -6.18 -17.12 -8.57
N CYS A 176 -7.42 -17.48 -8.24
CA CYS A 176 -8.46 -16.52 -7.87
C CYS A 176 -8.01 -15.64 -6.70
N LEU A 177 -7.53 -16.23 -5.61
CA LEU A 177 -7.04 -15.51 -4.44
C LEU A 177 -5.87 -14.57 -4.79
N ARG A 178 -4.89 -15.03 -5.54
CA ARG A 178 -3.76 -14.17 -5.98
C ARG A 178 -4.27 -12.95 -6.73
N MET A 179 -5.17 -13.13 -7.67
CA MET A 179 -5.76 -12.05 -8.47
C MET A 179 -6.54 -11.07 -7.59
N GLU A 180 -7.37 -11.56 -6.66
CA GLU A 180 -8.14 -10.72 -5.74
C GLU A 180 -7.24 -9.86 -4.85
N TYR A 181 -6.19 -10.44 -4.27
CA TYR A 181 -5.21 -9.68 -3.47
C TYR A 181 -4.49 -8.62 -4.30
N GLN A 182 -3.95 -8.99 -5.47
CA GLN A 182 -3.22 -8.06 -6.34
C GLN A 182 -4.11 -6.88 -6.76
N ARG A 183 -5.34 -7.17 -7.19
CA ARG A 183 -6.30 -6.12 -7.58
C ARG A 183 -6.65 -5.19 -6.42
N ARG A 184 -6.87 -5.74 -5.21
CA ARG A 184 -7.17 -4.92 -4.04
C ARG A 184 -6.00 -4.07 -3.61
N ILE A 185 -4.79 -4.59 -3.62
CA ILE A 185 -3.57 -3.82 -3.35
C ILE A 185 -3.45 -2.66 -4.34
N ALA A 186 -3.53 -2.94 -5.65
CA ALA A 186 -3.45 -1.94 -6.70
C ALA A 186 -4.55 -0.88 -6.59
N GLU A 187 -5.78 -1.28 -6.27
CA GLU A 187 -6.91 -0.38 -6.04
C GLU A 187 -6.61 0.61 -4.90
N LEU A 188 -6.20 0.11 -3.74
CA LEU A 188 -5.92 0.95 -2.58
C LEU A 188 -4.74 1.89 -2.84
N GLN A 189 -3.69 1.39 -3.50
CA GLN A 189 -2.53 2.20 -3.88
C GLN A 189 -2.92 3.36 -4.79
N ALA A 190 -3.77 3.14 -5.77
CA ALA A 190 -4.23 4.17 -6.70
C ALA A 190 -5.21 5.15 -6.05
N ARG A 191 -6.29 4.65 -5.42
CA ARG A 191 -7.35 5.47 -4.83
C ARG A 191 -6.83 6.40 -3.73
N TYR A 192 -5.96 5.90 -2.88
CA TYR A 192 -5.42 6.66 -1.74
C TYR A 192 -4.06 7.31 -2.05
N ARG A 193 -3.63 7.31 -3.32
CA ARG A 193 -2.36 7.95 -3.74
C ARG A 193 -1.18 7.48 -2.89
N LEU A 194 -1.10 6.16 -2.63
CA LEU A 194 0.00 5.56 -1.86
C LEU A 194 1.25 5.34 -2.72
N VAL A 195 1.09 5.41 -4.04
CA VAL A 195 2.17 5.41 -5.02
C VAL A 195 2.08 6.65 -5.91
N PRO A 196 3.19 7.15 -6.46
CA PRO A 196 3.17 8.29 -7.36
C PRO A 196 2.30 8.01 -8.61
N GLY A 197 1.46 8.97 -8.98
CA GLY A 197 0.71 8.97 -10.23
C GLY A 197 1.40 9.79 -11.31
N THR A 198 1.16 9.46 -12.57
CA THR A 198 1.57 10.21 -13.75
C THR A 198 0.34 10.81 -14.43
N GLY A 199 0.32 12.12 -14.65
CA GLY A 199 -0.81 12.86 -15.18
C GLY A 199 -1.14 14.11 -14.36
N PRO A 200 -2.34 14.69 -14.48
CA PRO A 200 -3.44 14.22 -15.32
C PRO A 200 -3.16 14.37 -16.83
N VAL A 201 -3.61 13.37 -17.58
CA VAL A 201 -3.69 13.42 -19.04
C VAL A 201 -5.15 13.66 -19.42
N TYR A 202 -5.39 14.63 -20.28
CA TYR A 202 -6.74 14.98 -20.68
C TYR A 202 -7.06 14.42 -22.07
N TYR A 203 -8.24 13.81 -22.22
CA TYR A 203 -8.77 13.31 -23.49
C TYR A 203 -10.06 14.06 -23.82
N GLU A 204 -10.12 14.60 -25.02
CA GLU A 204 -11.31 15.23 -25.57
C GLU A 204 -11.98 14.27 -26.56
N CYS A 205 -13.22 13.89 -26.26
CA CYS A 205 -14.00 12.99 -27.10
C CYS A 205 -14.88 13.81 -28.06
N LYS A 206 -15.05 13.32 -29.30
CA LYS A 206 -15.64 14.08 -30.42
C LYS A 206 -16.89 14.89 -30.04
N GLY A 207 -16.79 16.20 -30.24
CA GLY A 207 -17.92 17.10 -30.39
C GLY A 207 -18.52 17.67 -29.11
N ASN A 208 -18.03 17.31 -27.92
CA ASN A 208 -18.58 17.87 -26.69
C ASN A 208 -17.49 18.15 -25.65
N PRO A 209 -17.21 19.42 -25.32
CA PRO A 209 -16.27 19.77 -24.26
C PRO A 209 -16.63 19.16 -22.89
N ALA A 210 -17.92 18.90 -22.63
CA ALA A 210 -18.37 18.20 -21.42
C ALA A 210 -18.02 16.68 -21.42
N SER A 211 -17.46 16.17 -22.51
CA SER A 211 -17.00 14.79 -22.61
C SER A 211 -15.50 14.61 -22.32
N GLU A 212 -14.84 15.63 -21.78
CA GLU A 212 -13.45 15.53 -21.36
C GLU A 212 -13.28 14.46 -20.28
N VAL A 213 -12.23 13.66 -20.43
CA VAL A 213 -11.83 12.65 -19.46
C VAL A 213 -10.44 12.98 -18.98
N ALA A 214 -10.29 13.21 -17.67
CA ALA A 214 -9.00 13.39 -17.01
C ALA A 214 -8.51 12.04 -16.48
N VAL A 215 -7.27 11.67 -16.77
CA VAL A 215 -6.73 10.35 -16.45
C VAL A 215 -5.41 10.48 -15.68
N MET A 216 -5.34 9.81 -14.55
CA MET A 216 -4.11 9.64 -13.76
C MET A 216 -3.69 8.17 -13.80
N PHE A 217 -2.48 7.90 -14.25
CA PHE A 217 -1.91 6.56 -14.35
C PHE A 217 -1.07 6.24 -13.12
N PHE A 218 -1.10 4.96 -12.67
CA PHE A 218 -0.32 4.46 -11.53
C PHE A 218 0.45 3.20 -11.90
N LYS A 219 1.72 3.15 -11.50
CA LYS A 219 2.59 1.97 -11.63
C LYS A 219 2.33 0.99 -10.47
N THR A 220 1.13 0.44 -10.45
CA THR A 220 0.71 -0.64 -9.55
C THR A 220 0.90 -1.99 -10.22
N ASP A 221 0.63 -3.08 -9.49
CA ASP A 221 0.59 -4.44 -10.05
C ASP A 221 -0.76 -5.11 -9.69
N PRO A 222 -1.67 -5.29 -10.69
CA PRO A 222 -1.60 -4.84 -12.09
C PRO A 222 -1.59 -3.31 -12.22
N PRO A 223 -1.04 -2.73 -13.33
CA PRO A 223 -1.10 -1.31 -13.58
C PRO A 223 -2.53 -0.78 -13.60
N THR A 224 -2.74 0.40 -13.00
CA THR A 224 -4.07 1.02 -12.90
C THR A 224 -4.08 2.44 -13.42
N LEU A 225 -5.27 2.92 -13.72
CA LEU A 225 -5.55 4.33 -13.88
C LEU A 225 -6.81 4.73 -13.12
N ILE A 226 -6.92 6.00 -12.78
CA ILE A 226 -8.15 6.65 -12.34
C ILE A 226 -8.54 7.64 -13.43
N ALA A 227 -9.73 7.46 -13.97
CA ALA A 227 -10.33 8.36 -14.95
C ALA A 227 -11.51 9.09 -14.33
N GLU A 228 -11.62 10.38 -14.61
CA GLU A 228 -12.65 11.28 -14.12
C GLU A 228 -13.37 11.91 -15.32
N ARG A 229 -14.71 11.84 -15.34
CA ARG A 229 -15.56 12.45 -16.34
C ARG A 229 -16.76 13.10 -15.66
N GLY A 230 -16.79 14.43 -15.61
CA GLY A 230 -17.77 15.14 -14.79
C GLY A 230 -17.67 14.69 -13.34
N ASP A 231 -18.79 14.32 -12.73
CA ASP A 231 -18.86 13.86 -11.35
C ASP A 231 -18.59 12.34 -11.19
N SER A 232 -18.26 11.65 -12.27
CA SER A 232 -18.03 10.21 -12.27
C SER A 232 -16.55 9.87 -12.25
N VAL A 233 -16.17 8.91 -11.40
CA VAL A 233 -14.80 8.43 -11.25
C VAL A 233 -14.77 6.93 -11.49
N SER A 234 -13.87 6.46 -12.35
CA SER A 234 -13.63 5.03 -12.60
C SER A 234 -12.18 4.66 -12.32
N LEU A 235 -11.98 3.62 -11.53
CA LEU A 235 -10.72 2.92 -11.43
C LEU A 235 -10.70 1.80 -12.46
N MET A 236 -9.66 1.76 -13.29
CA MET A 236 -9.49 0.76 -14.33
C MET A 236 -8.16 0.05 -14.17
N TYR A 237 -8.14 -1.25 -14.53
CA TYR A 237 -6.96 -2.10 -14.51
C TYR A 237 -6.49 -2.38 -15.92
N GLN A 238 -5.18 -2.38 -16.14
CA GLN A 238 -4.62 -2.77 -17.44
C GLN A 238 -4.96 -4.21 -17.74
N GLN A 239 -5.33 -4.46 -19.00
CA GLN A 239 -5.65 -5.76 -19.52
C GLN A 239 -4.65 -6.17 -20.60
N PRO A 240 -4.43 -7.48 -20.82
CA PRO A 240 -3.74 -7.95 -22.00
C PRO A 240 -4.43 -7.43 -23.27
N SER A 241 -3.66 -6.92 -24.21
CA SER A 241 -4.15 -6.39 -25.47
C SER A 241 -3.22 -6.84 -26.60
N GLY A 242 -3.80 -7.21 -27.75
CA GLY A 242 -3.01 -7.57 -28.94
C GLY A 242 -2.30 -6.37 -29.57
N SER A 243 -2.74 -5.15 -29.30
CA SER A 243 -2.09 -3.91 -29.74
C SER A 243 -2.47 -2.77 -28.80
N GLY A 244 -1.48 -1.88 -28.55
CA GLY A 244 -1.68 -0.73 -27.66
C GLY A 244 -1.88 -1.11 -26.19
N VAL A 245 -2.46 -0.20 -25.42
CA VAL A 245 -2.69 -0.36 -23.98
C VAL A 245 -4.18 -0.23 -23.69
N LYS A 246 -4.75 -1.25 -23.06
CA LYS A 246 -6.18 -1.30 -22.72
C LYS A 246 -6.37 -1.36 -21.21
N TYR A 247 -7.27 -0.53 -20.70
CA TYR A 247 -7.71 -0.53 -19.33
C TYR A 247 -9.21 -0.82 -19.24
N LEU A 248 -9.61 -1.58 -18.23
CA LEU A 248 -10.99 -1.97 -17.99
C LEU A 248 -11.39 -1.60 -16.55
N GLY A 249 -12.45 -0.81 -16.42
CA GLY A 249 -13.16 -0.51 -15.18
C GLY A 249 -14.35 -1.44 -14.98
N ARG A 250 -15.34 -0.99 -14.20
CA ARG A 250 -16.57 -1.75 -13.98
C ARG A 250 -17.46 -1.78 -15.22
N ASN A 251 -17.68 -0.61 -15.82
CA ASN A 251 -18.49 -0.42 -17.03
C ASN A 251 -17.81 0.55 -18.02
N GLU A 252 -16.53 0.84 -17.79
CA GLU A 252 -15.76 1.79 -18.56
C GLU A 252 -14.54 1.08 -19.18
N THR A 253 -14.14 1.52 -20.36
CA THR A 253 -12.91 1.10 -21.01
C THR A 253 -12.13 2.30 -21.48
N LEU A 254 -10.80 2.20 -21.47
CA LEU A 254 -9.89 3.11 -22.16
C LEU A 254 -8.90 2.27 -22.94
N TRP A 255 -8.84 2.48 -24.26
CA TRP A 255 -7.93 1.76 -25.12
C TRP A 255 -7.15 2.73 -26.01
N GLU A 256 -5.85 2.82 -25.78
CA GLU A 256 -4.92 3.59 -26.61
C GLU A 256 -4.25 2.66 -27.60
N HIS A 257 -4.49 2.89 -28.90
CA HIS A 257 -3.87 2.14 -29.97
C HIS A 257 -3.71 3.00 -31.23
N GLN A 258 -2.60 2.84 -31.97
CA GLN A 258 -2.33 3.50 -33.26
C GLN A 258 -2.60 5.02 -33.26
N ALA A 259 -2.19 5.73 -32.21
CA ALA A 259 -2.42 7.17 -31.99
C ALA A 259 -3.90 7.58 -31.81
N GLU A 260 -4.80 6.62 -31.69
CA GLU A 260 -6.18 6.85 -31.31
C GLU A 260 -6.45 6.39 -29.87
N THR A 261 -7.41 7.04 -29.22
CA THR A 261 -7.91 6.61 -27.91
C THR A 261 -9.39 6.39 -28.02
N VAL A 262 -9.84 5.19 -27.69
CA VAL A 262 -11.26 4.82 -27.65
C VAL A 262 -11.68 4.69 -26.18
N ILE A 263 -12.71 5.42 -25.79
CA ILE A 263 -13.24 5.40 -24.42
C ILE A 263 -14.73 5.02 -24.48
N THR A 264 -15.11 4.01 -23.67
CA THR A 264 -16.48 3.67 -23.37
C THR A 264 -16.76 4.10 -21.93
N TRP A 265 -17.89 4.77 -21.67
CA TRP A 265 -18.20 5.28 -20.35
C TRP A 265 -19.62 4.94 -19.93
N GLY A 266 -19.76 3.92 -19.09
CA GLY A 266 -21.05 3.42 -18.60
C GLY A 266 -21.50 2.12 -19.26
N TYR A 267 -22.47 1.46 -18.63
CA TYR A 267 -23.00 0.18 -19.11
C TYR A 267 -23.71 0.35 -20.46
N GLY A 268 -23.30 -0.43 -21.45
CA GLY A 268 -23.89 -0.40 -22.79
C GLY A 268 -23.68 0.91 -23.57
N ALA A 269 -22.81 1.80 -23.08
CA ALA A 269 -22.52 3.05 -23.75
C ALA A 269 -21.75 2.82 -25.07
N PRO A 270 -21.96 3.65 -26.11
CA PRO A 270 -21.19 3.55 -27.36
C PRO A 270 -19.72 3.96 -27.14
N GLU A 271 -18.87 3.47 -28.02
CA GLU A 271 -17.47 3.89 -28.09
C GLU A 271 -17.36 5.35 -28.52
N SER A 272 -16.49 6.08 -27.85
CA SER A 272 -16.15 7.47 -28.16
C SER A 272 -14.68 7.55 -28.58
N HIS A 273 -14.44 8.09 -29.78
CA HIS A 273 -13.09 8.38 -30.25
C HIS A 273 -12.61 9.70 -29.64
N CYS A 274 -11.54 9.65 -28.90
CA CYS A 274 -10.99 10.75 -28.14
C CYS A 274 -9.56 11.08 -28.62
N LYS A 275 -9.17 12.33 -28.42
CA LYS A 275 -7.79 12.79 -28.67
C LYS A 275 -7.18 13.26 -27.37
N ARG A 276 -5.94 12.87 -27.16
CA ARG A 276 -5.14 13.41 -26.07
C ARG A 276 -4.88 14.89 -26.30
N LYS A 277 -5.14 15.74 -25.29
CA LYS A 277 -4.77 17.15 -25.31
C LYS A 277 -3.28 17.27 -25.12
N PRO A 278 -2.64 18.27 -25.77
CA PRO A 278 -1.21 18.55 -25.60
C PRO A 278 -0.85 18.98 -24.18
#